data_e8a6882197275bcf085396a2c3617c38
#
_entry.id   e8a6882197275bcf085396a2c3617c38
#
_cell.length_a   1.000
_cell.length_b   1.000
_cell.length_c   1.000
_cell.angle_alpha   90.00
_cell.angle_beta   90.00
_cell.angle_gamma   90.00
#
_symmetry.space_group_name_H-M   'P 1'
#
loop_
_entity.id
_entity.type
_entity.pdbx_description
1 polymer ?
#
loop_
_entity_poly.entity_id
_entity_poly.type
_entity_poly.pdbx_seq_one_letter_code
_entity_poly.pdbx_strand_id
1 'polypeptide(L)'
;MKSTTKDLVFIALSTTIMIVCAFITVPFYVPFTMQTFALFTIIGLLGTKKAFISICLYLLLGAVGLPVFSGFKGGIGSLLGVTGGYLIGFLFTVIVSGTLLHIFSKRKKCTVVSYCVAMVLGLIVCYAFGTLWFLLLYTNSTGSISVTSVLSLCVFPFILPDMVKIGLSWYVVKLLKKHIMRL
;
A
#
# COMPACT_ATOMS: atom_id res chain seq x y z
N MET A 1 17.94 17.10 7.09
CA MET A 1 18.00 16.73 5.66
C MET A 1 17.24 17.79 4.88
N LYS A 2 17.94 18.56 4.03
CA LYS A 2 17.26 19.48 3.11
C LYS A 2 16.53 18.62 2.06
N SER A 3 15.21 18.66 2.02
CA SER A 3 14.41 18.07 0.94
C SER A 3 14.67 18.89 -0.31
N THR A 4 15.12 18.24 -1.36
CA THR A 4 15.33 18.91 -2.66
C THR A 4 13.96 19.08 -3.33
N THR A 5 13.78 20.11 -4.17
CA THR A 5 12.56 20.32 -4.96
C THR A 5 12.17 19.06 -5.74
N LYS A 6 13.16 18.32 -6.24
CA LYS A 6 12.94 17.01 -6.89
C LYS A 6 12.25 15.99 -5.97
N ASP A 7 12.65 15.93 -4.70
CA ASP A 7 12.03 14.99 -3.73
C ASP A 7 10.56 15.32 -3.49
N LEU A 8 10.22 16.60 -3.38
CA LEU A 8 8.84 17.07 -3.21
C LEU A 8 7.99 16.71 -4.44
N VAL A 9 8.53 16.91 -5.65
CA VAL A 9 7.84 16.53 -6.89
C VAL A 9 7.57 15.02 -6.94
N PHE A 10 8.56 14.19 -6.61
CA PHE A 10 8.37 12.75 -6.58
C PHE A 10 7.35 12.29 -5.53
N ILE A 11 7.33 12.91 -4.36
CA ILE A 11 6.33 12.63 -3.31
C ILE A 11 4.94 12.99 -3.82
N ALA A 12 4.75 14.19 -4.40
CA ALA A 12 3.47 14.64 -4.92
C ALA A 12 2.96 13.73 -6.05
N LEU A 13 3.82 13.40 -7.04
CA LEU A 13 3.48 12.48 -8.12
C LEU A 13 3.09 11.09 -7.59
N SER A 14 3.82 10.58 -6.60
CA SER A 14 3.51 9.27 -6.01
C SER A 14 2.19 9.28 -5.27
N THR A 15 1.89 10.35 -4.54
CA THR A 15 0.58 10.53 -3.90
C THR A 15 -0.53 10.57 -4.93
N THR A 16 -0.34 11.29 -6.05
CA THR A 16 -1.31 11.34 -7.15
C THR A 16 -1.52 9.98 -7.79
N ILE A 17 -0.45 9.22 -8.06
CA ILE A 17 -0.55 7.85 -8.58
C ILE A 17 -1.33 6.95 -7.61
N MET A 18 -1.12 7.10 -6.30
CA MET A 18 -1.85 6.35 -5.29
C MET A 18 -3.36 6.65 -5.36
N ILE A 19 -3.73 7.92 -5.51
CA ILE A 19 -5.13 8.37 -5.65
C ILE A 19 -5.76 7.80 -6.93
N VAL A 20 -5.09 7.93 -8.06
CA VAL A 20 -5.58 7.38 -9.34
C VAL A 20 -5.78 5.87 -9.25
N CYS A 21 -4.84 5.15 -8.66
CA CYS A 21 -4.96 3.71 -8.45
C CYS A 21 -6.05 3.33 -7.43
N ALA A 22 -6.43 4.22 -6.52
CA ALA A 22 -7.56 4.01 -5.63
C ALA A 22 -8.91 4.05 -6.37
N PHE A 23 -9.00 4.83 -7.44
CA PHE A 23 -10.22 4.93 -8.26
C PHE A 23 -10.40 3.73 -9.21
N ILE A 24 -9.32 3.02 -9.54
CA ILE A 24 -9.38 1.75 -10.26
C ILE A 24 -9.78 0.67 -9.25
N THR A 25 -11.07 0.50 -9.06
CA THR A 25 -11.64 -0.35 -8.02
C THR A 25 -12.75 -1.24 -8.54
N VAL A 26 -12.77 -2.48 -8.08
CA VAL A 26 -13.91 -3.39 -8.23
C VAL A 26 -14.59 -3.50 -6.86
N PRO A 27 -15.92 -3.26 -6.78
CA PRO A 27 -16.62 -3.28 -5.52
C PRO A 27 -16.72 -4.70 -4.96
N PHE A 28 -16.12 -4.93 -3.82
CA PHE A 28 -16.26 -6.09 -2.96
C PHE A 28 -16.48 -5.61 -1.52
N TYR A 29 -16.63 -6.54 -0.58
CA TYR A 29 -16.74 -6.21 0.84
C TYR A 29 -15.55 -5.38 1.33
N VAL A 30 -14.32 -5.80 0.99
CA VAL A 30 -13.12 -4.97 0.95
C VAL A 30 -12.88 -4.66 -0.53
N PRO A 31 -12.88 -3.39 -0.96
CA PRO A 31 -12.73 -3.06 -2.37
C PRO A 31 -11.42 -3.59 -2.95
N PHE A 32 -11.51 -4.28 -4.07
CA PHE A 32 -10.33 -4.64 -4.84
C PHE A 32 -9.85 -3.43 -5.62
N THR A 33 -8.64 -2.96 -5.34
CA THR A 33 -8.10 -1.74 -5.94
C THR A 33 -6.71 -1.95 -6.53
N MET A 34 -6.27 -1.02 -7.37
CA MET A 34 -4.87 -0.97 -7.84
C MET A 34 -3.93 -0.25 -6.84
N GLN A 35 -4.40 0.11 -5.65
CA GLN A 35 -3.58 0.80 -4.64
C GLN A 35 -2.36 0.00 -4.22
N THR A 36 -2.48 -1.31 -4.03
CA THR A 36 -1.35 -2.18 -3.66
C THR A 36 -0.27 -2.20 -4.75
N PHE A 37 -0.65 -2.18 -6.03
CA PHE A 37 0.30 -2.03 -7.15
C PHE A 37 1.05 -0.70 -7.06
N ALA A 38 0.34 0.42 -6.87
CA ALA A 38 0.95 1.73 -6.70
C ALA A 38 1.90 1.74 -5.50
N LEU A 39 1.45 1.21 -4.36
CA LEU A 39 2.24 1.12 -3.13
C LEU A 39 3.57 0.40 -3.35
N PHE A 40 3.55 -0.80 -3.95
CA PHE A 40 4.75 -1.57 -4.23
C PHE A 40 5.69 -0.84 -5.20
N THR A 41 5.12 -0.20 -6.23
CA THR A 41 5.87 0.58 -7.21
C THR A 41 6.56 1.78 -6.55
N ILE A 42 5.86 2.53 -5.72
CA ILE A 42 6.38 3.69 -4.99
C ILE A 42 7.52 3.27 -4.05
N ILE A 43 7.34 2.18 -3.30
CA ILE A 43 8.40 1.63 -2.41
C ILE A 43 9.64 1.26 -3.22
N GLY A 44 9.46 0.59 -4.35
CA GLY A 44 10.56 0.13 -5.20
C GLY A 44 11.35 1.26 -5.87
N LEU A 45 10.67 2.35 -6.25
CA LEU A 45 11.28 3.50 -6.93
C LEU A 45 11.94 4.48 -5.96
N LEU A 46 11.22 4.87 -4.90
CA LEU A 46 11.59 5.98 -4.03
C LEU A 46 12.26 5.55 -2.72
N GLY A 47 12.16 4.26 -2.37
CA GLY A 47 12.62 3.74 -1.09
C GLY A 47 11.73 4.15 0.09
N THR A 48 12.08 3.66 1.28
CA THR A 48 11.23 3.73 2.48
C THR A 48 10.80 5.14 2.86
N LYS A 49 11.74 6.09 2.95
CA LYS A 49 11.44 7.43 3.49
C LYS A 49 10.45 8.22 2.63
N LYS A 50 10.71 8.32 1.32
CA LYS A 50 9.85 9.08 0.39
C LYS A 50 8.51 8.38 0.20
N ALA A 51 8.51 7.04 0.11
CA ALA A 51 7.27 6.26 0.06
C ALA A 51 6.41 6.49 1.31
N PHE A 52 7.01 6.47 2.50
CA PHE A 52 6.30 6.73 3.74
C PHE A 52 5.62 8.10 3.75
N ILE A 53 6.36 9.15 3.37
CA ILE A 53 5.81 10.52 3.29
C ILE A 53 4.67 10.59 2.27
N SER A 54 4.82 9.93 1.10
CA SER A 54 3.77 9.91 0.07
C SER A 54 2.48 9.24 0.57
N ILE A 55 2.60 8.13 1.29
CA ILE A 55 1.43 7.43 1.85
C ILE A 55 0.82 8.21 3.02
N CYS A 56 1.65 8.83 3.89
CA CYS A 56 1.14 9.74 4.91
C CYS A 56 0.34 10.90 4.28
N LEU A 57 0.87 11.52 3.23
CA LEU A 57 0.19 12.60 2.53
C LEU A 57 -1.14 12.13 1.92
N TYR A 58 -1.15 10.95 1.27
CA TYR A 58 -2.37 10.33 0.75
C TYR A 58 -3.44 10.14 1.84
N LEU A 59 -3.05 9.58 2.99
CA LEU A 59 -3.97 9.36 4.11
C LEU A 59 -4.46 10.68 4.73
N LEU A 60 -3.59 11.69 4.83
CA LEU A 60 -3.95 13.02 5.32
C LEU A 60 -4.95 13.72 4.41
N LEU A 61 -4.74 13.69 3.09
CA LEU A 61 -5.68 14.25 2.12
C LEU A 61 -7.06 13.59 2.26
N GLY A 62 -7.08 12.27 2.40
CA GLY A 62 -8.32 11.54 2.64
C GLY A 62 -8.96 11.87 3.99
N ALA A 63 -8.17 12.00 5.06
CA ALA A 63 -8.65 12.34 6.40
C ALA A 63 -9.31 13.72 6.45
N VAL A 64 -8.77 14.71 5.74
CA VAL A 64 -9.33 16.07 5.62
C VAL A 64 -10.67 16.09 4.88
N GLY A 65 -11.03 15.00 4.20
CA GLY A 65 -12.32 14.86 3.51
C GLY A 65 -12.24 14.87 1.99
N LEU A 66 -11.04 14.95 1.41
CA LEU A 66 -10.91 14.82 -0.04
C LEU A 66 -11.29 13.40 -0.47
N PRO A 67 -12.04 13.23 -1.57
CA PRO A 67 -12.53 11.94 -2.04
C PRO A 67 -11.44 11.14 -2.75
N VAL A 68 -10.35 10.82 -2.03
CA VAL A 68 -9.14 10.17 -2.57
C VAL A 68 -9.09 8.67 -2.33
N PHE A 69 -9.98 8.13 -1.51
CA PHE A 69 -10.05 6.68 -1.23
C PHE A 69 -10.91 5.95 -2.25
N SER A 70 -10.84 4.61 -2.24
CA SER A 70 -11.63 3.75 -3.11
C SER A 70 -13.14 4.09 -3.05
N GLY A 71 -13.76 4.15 -4.23
CA GLY A 71 -15.16 4.54 -4.37
C GLY A 71 -15.42 6.03 -4.12
N PHE A 72 -14.41 6.89 -4.35
CA PHE A 72 -14.47 8.34 -4.14
C PHE A 72 -14.81 8.73 -2.71
N LYS A 73 -14.43 7.89 -1.75
CA LYS A 73 -14.64 8.14 -0.33
C LYS A 73 -13.55 9.04 0.24
N GLY A 74 -13.88 9.74 1.32
CA GLY A 74 -12.98 10.57 2.10
C GLY A 74 -13.52 10.77 3.51
N GLY A 75 -12.79 11.57 4.29
CA GLY A 75 -13.10 11.87 5.68
C GLY A 75 -12.54 10.85 6.67
N ILE A 76 -12.42 11.30 7.92
CA ILE A 76 -11.93 10.48 9.04
C ILE A 76 -12.78 9.21 9.21
N GLY A 77 -14.08 9.27 8.94
CA GLY A 77 -14.98 8.12 9.00
C GLY A 77 -14.58 6.96 8.07
N SER A 78 -13.96 7.26 6.92
CA SER A 78 -13.45 6.24 6.01
C SER A 78 -12.20 5.54 6.58
N LEU A 79 -11.35 6.28 7.29
CA LEU A 79 -10.15 5.72 7.96
C LEU A 79 -10.51 4.95 9.23
N LEU A 80 -11.53 5.38 9.94
CA LEU A 80 -12.01 4.70 11.14
C LEU A 80 -13.05 3.61 10.82
N GLY A 81 -13.45 3.50 9.57
CA GLY A 81 -14.36 2.45 9.11
C GLY A 81 -13.70 1.07 9.03
N VAL A 82 -14.50 0.07 8.72
CA VAL A 82 -14.13 -1.36 8.76
C VAL A 82 -12.91 -1.67 7.87
N THR A 83 -12.76 -0.97 6.75
CA THR A 83 -11.65 -1.16 5.80
C THR A 83 -10.47 -0.22 6.08
N GLY A 84 -10.60 0.71 7.01
CA GLY A 84 -9.57 1.72 7.33
C GLY A 84 -8.26 1.11 7.82
N GLY A 85 -8.34 -0.04 8.50
CA GLY A 85 -7.16 -0.78 8.93
C GLY A 85 -6.23 -1.19 7.79
N TYR A 86 -6.76 -1.49 6.60
CA TYR A 86 -5.94 -1.79 5.41
C TYR A 86 -5.24 -0.53 4.88
N LEU A 87 -5.92 0.63 4.92
CA LEU A 87 -5.32 1.91 4.54
C LEU A 87 -4.16 2.30 5.46
N ILE A 88 -4.35 2.15 6.79
CA ILE A 88 -3.30 2.36 7.78
C ILE A 88 -2.21 1.29 7.62
N GLY A 89 -2.59 0.05 7.29
CA GLY A 89 -1.70 -1.07 6.98
C GLY A 89 -0.68 -0.77 5.88
N PHE A 90 -0.99 0.13 4.93
CA PHE A 90 -0.04 0.56 3.91
C PHE A 90 1.22 1.21 4.51
N LEU A 91 1.10 1.94 5.62
CA LEU A 91 2.27 2.51 6.31
C LEU A 91 3.19 1.42 6.84
N PHE A 92 2.63 0.38 7.44
CA PHE A 92 3.42 -0.77 7.91
C PHE A 92 4.04 -1.53 6.75
N THR A 93 3.32 -1.69 5.64
CA THR A 93 3.86 -2.26 4.40
C THR A 93 5.09 -1.49 3.93
N VAL A 94 5.01 -0.15 3.89
CA VAL A 94 6.15 0.69 3.48
C VAL A 94 7.35 0.48 4.39
N ILE A 95 7.14 0.44 5.70
CA ILE A 95 8.23 0.26 6.67
C ILE A 95 8.89 -1.11 6.47
N VAL A 96 8.10 -2.17 6.43
CA VAL A 96 8.63 -3.54 6.34
C VAL A 96 9.28 -3.78 4.98
N SER A 97 8.54 -3.57 3.88
CA SER A 97 9.05 -3.83 2.54
C SER A 97 10.23 -2.92 2.19
N GLY A 98 10.14 -1.64 2.54
CA GLY A 98 11.19 -0.68 2.25
C GLY A 98 12.49 -0.96 3.03
N THR A 99 12.38 -1.35 4.30
CA THR A 99 13.53 -1.72 5.13
C THR A 99 14.18 -3.00 4.60
N LEU A 100 13.40 -4.02 4.24
CA LEU A 100 13.92 -5.25 3.66
C LEU A 100 14.63 -5.01 2.33
N LEU A 101 14.05 -4.19 1.44
CA LEU A 101 14.71 -3.81 0.19
C LEU A 101 16.02 -3.08 0.43
N HIS A 102 16.09 -2.20 1.43
CA HIS A 102 17.32 -1.51 1.80
C HIS A 102 18.40 -2.48 2.29
N ILE A 103 18.04 -3.47 3.12
CA ILE A 103 18.95 -4.52 3.60
C ILE A 103 19.45 -5.37 2.44
N PHE A 104 18.57 -5.81 1.54
CA PHE A 104 18.94 -6.62 0.38
C PHE A 104 19.83 -5.85 -0.61
N SER A 105 19.57 -4.56 -0.80
CA SER A 105 20.39 -3.69 -1.64
C SER A 105 21.80 -3.54 -1.09
N LYS A 106 21.96 -3.36 0.22
CA LYS A 106 23.29 -3.30 0.87
C LYS A 106 24.10 -4.60 0.67
N ARG A 107 23.43 -5.74 0.64
CA ARG A 107 24.06 -7.06 0.43
C ARG A 107 24.35 -7.37 -1.05
N LYS A 108 24.16 -6.41 -1.98
CA LYS A 108 24.26 -6.62 -3.45
C LYS A 108 23.39 -7.75 -4.00
N LYS A 109 22.34 -8.14 -3.26
CA LYS A 109 21.39 -9.22 -3.60
C LYS A 109 20.02 -8.69 -4.00
N CYS A 110 19.93 -7.49 -4.57
CA CYS A 110 18.65 -6.93 -5.03
C CYS A 110 18.23 -7.56 -6.36
N THR A 111 17.73 -8.80 -6.27
CA THR A 111 17.18 -9.58 -7.38
C THR A 111 15.65 -9.46 -7.39
N VAL A 112 15.02 -10.01 -8.46
CA VAL A 112 13.55 -10.18 -8.54
C VAL A 112 13.02 -10.84 -7.28
N VAL A 113 13.66 -11.95 -6.85
CA VAL A 113 13.24 -12.72 -5.69
C VAL A 113 13.28 -11.88 -4.42
N SER A 114 14.36 -11.12 -4.21
CA SER A 114 14.46 -10.23 -3.04
C SER A 114 13.38 -9.16 -3.02
N TYR A 115 13.03 -8.62 -4.19
CA TYR A 115 11.94 -7.67 -4.32
C TYR A 115 10.60 -8.31 -3.96
N CYS A 116 10.27 -9.45 -4.58
CA CYS A 116 9.02 -10.17 -4.33
C CYS A 116 8.90 -10.55 -2.85
N VAL A 117 9.94 -11.10 -2.24
CA VAL A 117 9.94 -11.46 -0.81
C VAL A 117 9.68 -10.25 0.08
N ALA A 118 10.33 -9.11 -0.19
CA ALA A 118 10.11 -7.89 0.58
C ALA A 118 8.67 -7.39 0.48
N MET A 119 8.07 -7.41 -0.73
CA MET A 119 6.69 -6.98 -0.94
C MET A 119 5.68 -7.94 -0.31
N VAL A 120 5.90 -9.26 -0.44
CA VAL A 120 5.03 -10.27 0.18
C VAL A 120 5.04 -10.13 1.70
N LEU A 121 6.20 -9.97 2.33
CA LEU A 121 6.27 -9.79 3.79
C LEU A 121 5.57 -8.51 4.24
N GLY A 122 5.71 -7.40 3.51
CA GLY A 122 4.95 -6.19 3.80
C GLY A 122 3.44 -6.35 3.60
N LEU A 123 3.02 -7.10 2.57
CA LEU A 123 1.62 -7.39 2.32
C LEU A 123 1.01 -8.25 3.43
N ILE A 124 1.73 -9.24 3.94
CA ILE A 124 1.31 -10.05 5.08
C ILE A 124 1.04 -9.17 6.30
N VAL A 125 1.91 -8.20 6.58
CA VAL A 125 1.71 -7.26 7.69
C VAL A 125 0.48 -6.38 7.46
N CYS A 126 0.25 -5.93 6.22
CA CYS A 126 -0.96 -5.19 5.86
C CYS A 126 -2.23 -6.01 6.10
N TYR A 127 -2.25 -7.26 5.63
CA TYR A 127 -3.38 -8.16 5.83
C TYR A 127 -3.61 -8.47 7.32
N ALA A 128 -2.55 -8.73 8.07
CA ALA A 128 -2.66 -9.01 9.50
C ALA A 128 -3.29 -7.83 10.26
N PHE A 129 -2.77 -6.62 10.02
CA PHE A 129 -3.29 -5.40 10.66
C PHE A 129 -4.71 -5.08 10.20
N GLY A 130 -4.98 -5.11 8.90
CA GLY A 130 -6.31 -4.83 8.34
C GLY A 130 -7.37 -5.82 8.81
N THR A 131 -7.03 -7.12 8.87
CA THR A 131 -7.94 -8.17 9.35
C THR A 131 -8.22 -8.03 10.84
N LEU A 132 -7.19 -7.74 11.65
CA LEU A 132 -7.38 -7.49 13.08
C LEU A 132 -8.28 -6.27 13.32
N TRP A 133 -8.03 -5.18 12.60
CA TRP A 133 -8.86 -3.98 12.64
C TRP A 133 -10.31 -4.26 12.26
N PHE A 134 -10.50 -5.00 11.16
CA PHE A 134 -11.82 -5.42 10.70
C PHE A 134 -12.56 -6.24 11.75
N LEU A 135 -11.90 -7.24 12.34
CA LEU A 135 -12.48 -8.07 13.39
C LEU A 135 -12.94 -7.23 14.59
N LEU A 136 -12.10 -6.33 15.07
CA LEU A 136 -12.41 -5.50 16.24
C LEU A 136 -13.64 -4.61 15.98
N LEU A 137 -13.70 -3.94 14.82
CA LEU A 137 -14.81 -3.05 14.52
C LEU A 137 -16.11 -3.81 14.17
N TYR A 138 -16.00 -4.91 13.44
CA TYR A 138 -17.19 -5.71 13.06
C TYR A 138 -17.83 -6.38 14.27
N THR A 139 -17.02 -6.93 15.17
CA THR A 139 -17.54 -7.57 16.41
C THR A 139 -18.28 -6.57 17.29
N ASN A 140 -17.79 -5.32 17.35
CA ASN A 140 -18.46 -4.27 18.13
C ASN A 140 -19.78 -3.78 17.52
N SER A 141 -19.97 -3.92 16.20
CA SER A 141 -21.14 -3.35 15.51
C SER A 141 -22.22 -4.36 15.14
N THR A 142 -21.85 -5.62 14.85
CA THR A 142 -22.78 -6.59 14.24
C THR A 142 -22.79 -7.96 14.94
N GLY A 143 -21.94 -8.19 15.94
CA GLY A 143 -21.80 -9.46 16.64
C GLY A 143 -20.56 -10.26 16.22
N SER A 144 -20.33 -11.40 16.89
CA SER A 144 -19.14 -12.22 16.66
C SER A 144 -19.09 -12.82 15.26
N ILE A 145 -18.00 -12.54 14.54
CA ILE A 145 -17.69 -13.17 13.26
C ILE A 145 -16.47 -14.09 13.43
N SER A 146 -16.48 -15.24 12.76
CA SER A 146 -15.33 -16.15 12.78
C SER A 146 -14.14 -15.55 12.04
N VAL A 147 -12.93 -15.75 12.58
CA VAL A 147 -11.67 -15.33 11.92
C VAL A 147 -11.56 -15.92 10.51
N THR A 148 -11.98 -17.19 10.34
CA THR A 148 -11.97 -17.85 9.02
C THR A 148 -12.89 -17.17 8.02
N SER A 149 -14.05 -16.69 8.45
CA SER A 149 -14.99 -15.94 7.60
C SER A 149 -14.38 -14.60 7.15
N VAL A 150 -13.72 -13.89 8.05
CA VAL A 150 -13.03 -12.62 7.70
C VAL A 150 -11.89 -12.86 6.73
N LEU A 151 -11.06 -13.89 6.94
CA LEU A 151 -9.99 -14.23 6.02
C LEU A 151 -10.51 -14.59 4.63
N SER A 152 -11.63 -15.33 4.55
CA SER A 152 -12.26 -15.69 3.28
C SER A 152 -12.81 -14.49 2.52
N LEU A 153 -13.30 -13.47 3.22
CA LEU A 153 -13.86 -12.25 2.62
C LEU A 153 -12.80 -11.20 2.30
N CYS A 154 -11.80 -11.05 3.17
CA CYS A 154 -10.90 -9.90 3.18
C CYS A 154 -9.46 -10.21 2.73
N VAL A 155 -9.06 -11.49 2.65
CA VAL A 155 -7.68 -11.86 2.34
C VAL A 155 -7.61 -12.83 1.15
N PHE A 156 -8.26 -13.98 1.21
CA PHE A 156 -8.10 -15.03 0.21
C PHE A 156 -8.37 -14.58 -1.23
N PRO A 157 -9.42 -13.78 -1.53
CA PRO A 157 -9.66 -13.31 -2.90
C PRO A 157 -8.57 -12.39 -3.44
N PHE A 158 -7.81 -11.75 -2.54
CA PHE A 158 -6.81 -10.75 -2.91
C PHE A 158 -5.41 -11.33 -3.11
N ILE A 159 -5.12 -12.52 -2.56
CA ILE A 159 -3.76 -13.11 -2.63
C ILE A 159 -3.28 -13.23 -4.07
N LEU A 160 -4.06 -13.89 -4.92
CA LEU A 160 -3.64 -14.13 -6.31
C LEU A 160 -3.49 -12.83 -7.11
N PRO A 161 -4.46 -11.89 -7.11
CA PRO A 161 -4.28 -10.59 -7.75
C PRO A 161 -3.10 -9.78 -7.21
N ASP A 162 -2.86 -9.79 -5.91
CA ASP A 162 -1.76 -9.03 -5.32
C ASP A 162 -0.38 -9.64 -5.67
N MET A 163 -0.27 -10.96 -5.86
CA MET A 163 0.93 -11.56 -6.42
C MET A 163 1.21 -11.07 -7.85
N VAL A 164 0.19 -10.97 -8.68
CA VAL A 164 0.32 -10.41 -10.05
C VAL A 164 0.76 -8.95 -9.98
N LYS A 165 0.18 -8.14 -9.09
CA LYS A 165 0.58 -6.72 -8.90
C LYS A 165 2.02 -6.57 -8.43
N ILE A 166 2.52 -7.48 -7.56
CA ILE A 166 3.93 -7.50 -7.16
C ILE A 166 4.83 -7.74 -8.37
N GLY A 167 4.50 -8.70 -9.23
CA GLY A 167 5.26 -8.97 -10.46
C GLY A 167 5.26 -7.79 -11.42
N LEU A 168 4.08 -7.19 -11.66
CA LEU A 168 3.94 -6.00 -12.50
C LEU A 168 4.70 -4.80 -11.93
N SER A 169 4.62 -4.57 -10.62
CA SER A 169 5.33 -3.48 -9.96
C SER A 169 6.85 -3.63 -10.08
N TRP A 170 7.37 -4.85 -9.93
CA TRP A 170 8.78 -5.10 -10.17
C TRP A 170 9.20 -4.75 -11.60
N TYR A 171 8.40 -5.14 -12.60
CA TYR A 171 8.68 -4.84 -14.00
C TYR A 171 8.73 -3.33 -14.24
N VAL A 172 7.74 -2.59 -13.74
CA VAL A 172 7.69 -1.13 -13.84
C VAL A 172 8.87 -0.47 -13.11
N VAL A 173 9.19 -0.95 -11.91
CA VAL A 173 10.36 -0.45 -11.14
C VAL A 173 11.66 -0.66 -11.92
N LYS A 174 11.84 -1.83 -12.54
CA LYS A 174 13.02 -2.14 -13.35
C LYS A 174 13.17 -1.19 -14.53
N LEU A 175 12.06 -0.89 -15.23
CA LEU A 175 12.05 0.04 -16.37
C LEU A 175 12.34 1.48 -15.95
N LEU A 176 11.64 1.98 -14.93
CA LEU A 176 11.70 3.39 -14.54
C LEU A 176 12.95 3.74 -13.73
N LYS A 177 13.46 2.81 -12.93
CA LYS A 177 14.65 3.07 -12.09
C LYS A 177 15.86 3.51 -12.89
N LYS A 178 16.03 2.97 -14.11
CA LYS A 178 17.10 3.38 -15.03
C LYS A 178 16.98 4.86 -15.43
N HIS A 179 15.78 5.39 -15.56
CA HIS A 179 15.51 6.77 -15.95
C HIS A 179 15.56 7.72 -14.75
N ILE A 180 14.98 7.33 -13.63
CA ILE A 180 14.95 8.14 -12.39
C ILE A 180 16.35 8.35 -11.78
N MET A 181 17.24 7.35 -11.87
CA MET A 181 18.62 7.49 -11.39
C MET A 181 19.51 8.39 -12.27
N ARG A 182 19.05 8.77 -13.45
CA ARG A 182 19.74 9.71 -14.35
C ARG A 182 19.32 11.17 -14.14
N LEU A 183 18.22 11.41 -13.43
CA LEU A 183 17.71 12.72 -13.03
C LEU A 183 18.27 13.16 -11.67
#